data_5ec690d342bb945f8402c7937ad88832
#
_entry.id   5ec690d342bb945f8402c7937ad88832
#
_cell.length_a   1.000
_cell.length_b   1.000
_cell.length_c   1.000
_cell.angle_alpha   90.00
_cell.angle_beta   90.00
_cell.angle_gamma   90.00
#
_symmetry.space_group_name_H-M   'P 1'
#
loop_
_entity.id
_entity.type
_entity.pdbx_description
1 polymer ?
#
loop_
_entity_poly.entity_id
_entity_poly.type
_entity_poly.pdbx_seq_one_letter_code
_entity_poly.pdbx_strand_id
1 'polypeptide(L)'
;ASLRGFALAWDRVRALLADANAGPVTASPVLGGPAGRASCGNAVQRPASPLPQPWAERFAPAVHTLLAQGVERLREYQDETYAQLYLERVRAVHQAELAADPQAHTGHAVTRETARWLALWMAFDDIARVAQLKAAATRFERVRREVGADPEDLLRVRDHFRPGVPEIAALLPSAWAERVRRWDAQRVQSGRPSWGWAIRLPSHTVAGLTVLRLLASLRHVRPHGSRWTEEQRLIERWLGAVGEGVREQPSLGLELARCGRLVKGYGTTHARGMGHLLRILDHLSHDVLAVCSAREAALADDCGRIVPPPAPVAPSAPKAQTLHFVPRRKATVDPSEQDIGPHPR
;
A
#
# COMPACT_ATOMS: atom_id res chain seq x y z
N ALA A 1 -6.79 -27.94 -4.70
CA ALA A 1 -7.77 -26.89 -4.33
C ALA A 1 -7.47 -25.54 -5.03
N SER A 2 -6.20 -25.11 -5.18
CA SER A 2 -5.86 -23.80 -5.76
C SER A 2 -6.11 -23.67 -7.28
N LEU A 3 -5.96 -24.73 -8.06
CA LEU A 3 -6.22 -24.72 -9.51
C LEU A 3 -7.72 -24.60 -9.84
N ARG A 4 -8.60 -25.19 -9.04
CA ARG A 4 -10.05 -25.02 -9.17
C ARG A 4 -10.50 -23.59 -8.88
N GLY A 5 -9.92 -22.93 -7.86
CA GLY A 5 -10.22 -21.55 -7.53
C GLY A 5 -9.75 -20.58 -8.62
N PHE A 6 -8.60 -20.85 -9.23
CA PHE A 6 -8.10 -20.06 -10.36
C PHE A 6 -8.99 -20.23 -11.60
N ALA A 7 -9.40 -21.47 -11.93
CA ALA A 7 -10.26 -21.72 -13.06
C ALA A 7 -11.63 -21.03 -12.93
N LEU A 8 -12.26 -21.08 -11.75
CA LEU A 8 -13.52 -20.39 -11.49
C LEU A 8 -13.39 -18.86 -11.57
N ALA A 9 -12.30 -18.30 -11.08
CA ALA A 9 -12.03 -16.86 -11.20
C ALA A 9 -11.79 -16.46 -12.66
N TRP A 10 -11.06 -17.26 -13.42
CA TRP A 10 -10.80 -17.04 -14.82
C TRP A 10 -12.07 -17.11 -15.69
N ASP A 11 -12.91 -18.11 -15.45
CA ASP A 11 -14.20 -18.25 -16.16
C ASP A 11 -15.15 -17.09 -15.87
N ARG A 12 -15.14 -16.56 -14.64
CA ARG A 12 -15.94 -15.39 -14.27
C ARG A 12 -15.43 -14.09 -14.93
N VAL A 13 -14.12 -13.91 -15.03
CA VAL A 13 -13.52 -12.79 -15.77
C VAL A 13 -13.84 -12.90 -17.26
N ARG A 14 -13.77 -14.10 -17.83
CA ARG A 14 -14.12 -14.34 -19.24
C ARG A 14 -15.59 -14.06 -19.54
N ALA A 15 -16.50 -14.45 -18.65
CA ALA A 15 -17.93 -14.15 -18.76
C ALA A 15 -18.20 -12.63 -18.72
N LEU A 16 -17.56 -11.90 -17.81
CA LEU A 16 -17.68 -10.44 -17.70
C LEU A 16 -17.11 -9.69 -18.94
N LEU A 17 -16.06 -10.21 -19.55
CA LEU A 17 -15.50 -9.66 -20.78
C LEU A 17 -16.37 -9.98 -22.02
N ALA A 18 -17.07 -11.11 -22.02
CA ALA A 18 -18.01 -11.46 -23.08
C ALA A 18 -19.28 -10.59 -23.03
N ASP A 19 -19.80 -10.33 -21.82
CA ASP A 19 -20.95 -9.42 -21.61
C ASP A 19 -20.61 -7.97 -21.96
N ALA A 20 -19.37 -7.52 -21.74
CA ALA A 20 -18.91 -6.18 -22.12
C ALA A 20 -18.84 -5.96 -23.64
N ASN A 21 -18.75 -7.03 -24.44
CA ASN A 21 -18.68 -6.94 -25.90
C ASN A 21 -20.04 -7.13 -26.61
N ALA A 22 -21.14 -7.34 -25.90
CA ALA A 22 -22.41 -7.78 -26.48
C ALA A 22 -23.54 -6.73 -26.53
N GLY A 23 -23.31 -5.42 -26.40
CA GLY A 23 -24.41 -4.45 -26.55
C GLY A 23 -24.00 -2.99 -26.76
N PRO A 24 -24.80 -2.19 -27.51
CA PRO A 24 -24.57 -0.77 -27.66
C PRO A 24 -25.00 -0.05 -26.39
N VAL A 25 -24.04 0.57 -25.71
CA VAL A 25 -24.29 1.32 -24.47
C VAL A 25 -24.76 2.74 -24.83
N THR A 26 -26.02 3.02 -24.54
CA THR A 26 -26.53 4.41 -24.41
C THR A 26 -25.82 5.06 -23.23
N ALA A 27 -25.14 6.16 -23.51
CA ALA A 27 -24.33 6.90 -22.57
C ALA A 27 -25.14 7.50 -21.43
N SER A 28 -24.82 7.08 -20.20
CA SER A 28 -25.01 7.86 -18.98
C SER A 28 -23.67 7.95 -18.27
N PRO A 29 -23.25 9.11 -17.74
CA PRO A 29 -21.91 9.29 -17.24
C PRO A 29 -21.77 8.67 -15.85
N VAL A 30 -21.29 7.45 -15.81
CA VAL A 30 -20.81 6.84 -14.57
C VAL A 30 -19.30 6.88 -14.58
N LEU A 31 -18.73 7.63 -13.67
CA LEU A 31 -17.31 7.69 -13.34
C LEU A 31 -16.80 6.29 -12.93
N GLY A 32 -16.39 5.51 -13.92
CA GLY A 32 -15.73 4.22 -13.75
C GLY A 32 -14.23 4.36 -13.88
N GLY A 33 -13.50 4.35 -12.77
CA GLY A 33 -12.04 4.18 -12.77
C GLY A 33 -11.67 2.70 -12.91
N PRO A 34 -10.55 2.36 -13.58
CA PRO A 34 -10.19 0.98 -13.89
C PRO A 34 -9.90 0.16 -12.63
N ALA A 35 -10.43 -1.05 -12.64
CA ALA A 35 -10.18 -2.10 -11.67
C ALA A 35 -8.69 -2.45 -11.64
N GLY A 36 -8.08 -2.36 -10.50
CA GLY A 36 -6.67 -2.67 -10.23
C GLY A 36 -6.24 -2.21 -8.84
N ARG A 37 -7.19 -1.84 -8.01
CA ARG A 37 -6.94 -1.64 -6.58
C ARG A 37 -7.29 -2.95 -5.86
N ALA A 38 -6.27 -3.59 -5.26
CA ALA A 38 -6.55 -4.19 -3.97
C ALA A 38 -7.18 -3.06 -3.15
N SER A 39 -8.50 -3.00 -3.15
CA SER A 39 -9.28 -2.18 -2.25
C SER A 39 -8.75 -2.50 -0.86
N CYS A 40 -7.99 -1.60 -0.27
CA CYS A 40 -7.93 -1.52 1.17
C CYS A 40 -9.38 -1.43 1.59
N GLY A 41 -9.92 -2.61 2.02
CA GLY A 41 -11.33 -2.84 2.22
C GLY A 41 -11.98 -1.66 2.90
N ASN A 42 -13.22 -1.41 2.53
CA ASN A 42 -14.15 -0.63 3.31
C ASN A 42 -14.10 -1.13 4.77
N ALA A 43 -13.11 -0.65 5.52
CA ALA A 43 -13.30 -0.51 6.94
C ALA A 43 -14.59 0.28 7.02
N VAL A 44 -15.62 -0.26 7.65
CA VAL A 44 -16.79 0.50 8.07
C VAL A 44 -16.21 1.80 8.61
N GLN A 45 -16.33 2.88 7.84
CA GLN A 45 -15.82 4.18 8.24
C GLN A 45 -16.66 4.55 9.44
N ARG A 46 -16.11 4.32 10.63
CA ARG A 46 -16.66 4.96 11.82
C ARG A 46 -16.68 6.44 11.49
N PRO A 47 -17.80 7.14 11.73
CA PRO A 47 -17.81 8.58 11.56
C PRO A 47 -16.60 9.13 12.32
N ALA A 48 -15.73 9.86 11.64
CA ALA A 48 -14.55 10.43 12.27
C ALA A 48 -15.01 11.27 13.45
N SER A 49 -14.37 11.12 14.59
CA SER A 49 -14.63 11.97 15.74
C SER A 49 -14.51 13.43 15.32
N PRO A 50 -15.35 14.33 15.85
CA PRO A 50 -15.28 15.75 15.50
C PRO A 50 -13.86 16.29 15.74
N LEU A 51 -13.46 17.25 14.93
CA LEU A 51 -12.14 17.89 15.08
C LEU A 51 -12.04 18.50 16.49
N PRO A 52 -10.97 18.20 17.25
CA PRO A 52 -10.83 18.71 18.61
C PRO A 52 -10.79 20.24 18.67
N GLN A 53 -11.38 20.85 19.68
CA GLN A 53 -11.10 22.20 20.08
C GLN A 53 -9.63 22.29 20.60
N PRO A 54 -8.84 23.28 20.28
CA PRO A 54 -9.13 24.54 19.58
C PRO A 54 -8.97 24.48 18.04
N TRP A 55 -8.74 23.32 17.45
CA TRP A 55 -8.48 23.21 16.02
C TRP A 55 -9.70 23.51 15.15
N ALA A 56 -10.90 23.13 15.62
CA ALA A 56 -12.14 23.44 14.90
C ALA A 56 -12.34 24.94 14.69
N GLU A 57 -11.88 25.78 15.61
CA GLU A 57 -11.97 27.26 15.51
C GLU A 57 -10.96 27.86 14.51
N ARG A 58 -9.89 27.12 14.22
CA ARG A 58 -8.78 27.59 13.37
C ARG A 58 -8.93 27.27 11.91
N PHE A 59 -9.93 26.48 11.57
CA PHE A 59 -10.20 26.03 10.21
C PHE A 59 -11.66 26.28 9.80
N ALA A 60 -11.88 26.52 8.53
CA ALA A 60 -13.23 26.63 7.99
C ALA A 60 -14.01 25.30 8.15
N PRO A 61 -15.33 25.33 8.47
CA PRO A 61 -16.15 24.11 8.63
C PRO A 61 -16.10 23.15 7.45
N ALA A 62 -15.91 23.68 6.23
CA ALA A 62 -15.83 22.90 4.98
C ALA A 62 -14.70 21.87 4.95
N VAL A 63 -13.65 22.03 5.78
CA VAL A 63 -12.49 21.11 5.84
C VAL A 63 -12.48 20.22 7.09
N HIS A 64 -13.37 20.43 8.05
CA HIS A 64 -13.36 19.73 9.34
C HIS A 64 -13.41 18.21 9.20
N THR A 65 -14.33 17.68 8.39
CA THR A 65 -14.48 16.24 8.21
C THR A 65 -13.20 15.60 7.64
N LEU A 66 -12.57 16.25 6.68
CA LEU A 66 -11.34 15.76 6.06
C LEU A 66 -10.17 15.80 7.04
N LEU A 67 -10.05 16.89 7.82
CA LEU A 67 -9.03 17.02 8.85
C LEU A 67 -9.21 15.99 9.96
N ALA A 68 -10.44 15.75 10.42
CA ALA A 68 -10.76 14.75 11.43
C ALA A 68 -10.35 13.34 10.97
N GLN A 69 -10.61 12.98 9.71
CA GLN A 69 -10.16 11.70 9.12
C GLN A 69 -8.63 11.60 9.07
N GLY A 70 -7.94 12.69 8.73
CA GLY A 70 -6.49 12.77 8.74
C GLY A 70 -5.91 12.56 10.15
N VAL A 71 -6.47 13.25 11.14
CA VAL A 71 -6.09 13.12 12.57
C VAL A 71 -6.25 11.69 13.05
N GLU A 72 -7.41 11.07 12.83
CA GLU A 72 -7.67 9.69 13.26
C GLU A 72 -6.69 8.70 12.61
N ARG A 73 -6.42 8.87 11.30
CA ARG A 73 -5.44 8.07 10.57
C ARG A 73 -4.03 8.16 11.16
N LEU A 74 -3.58 9.37 11.48
CA LEU A 74 -2.21 9.61 11.95
C LEU A 74 -2.03 9.27 13.43
N ARG A 75 -3.08 9.42 14.23
CA ARG A 75 -3.14 8.92 15.62
C ARG A 75 -3.01 7.39 15.65
N GLU A 76 -3.72 6.69 14.76
CA GLU A 76 -3.61 5.24 14.63
C GLU A 76 -2.22 4.83 14.09
N TYR A 77 -1.68 5.59 13.13
CA TYR A 77 -0.40 5.31 12.49
C TYR A 77 0.79 5.47 13.43
N GLN A 78 0.83 6.56 14.20
CA GLN A 78 1.91 6.89 15.11
C GLN A 78 1.40 7.23 16.50
N ASP A 79 0.98 8.46 16.72
CA ASP A 79 0.51 9.00 18.02
C ASP A 79 -0.21 10.35 17.85
N GLU A 80 -0.66 10.90 18.97
CA GLU A 80 -1.34 12.19 19.03
C GLU A 80 -0.43 13.35 18.59
N THR A 81 0.83 13.35 18.99
CA THR A 81 1.80 14.40 18.63
C THR A 81 1.99 14.51 17.13
N TYR A 82 2.02 13.36 16.46
CA TYR A 82 2.13 13.31 15.00
C TYR A 82 0.86 13.78 14.29
N ALA A 83 -0.30 13.51 14.87
CA ALA A 83 -1.57 14.06 14.39
C ALA A 83 -1.66 15.60 14.59
N GLN A 84 -1.11 16.11 15.66
CA GLN A 84 -1.01 17.56 15.87
C GLN A 84 -0.06 18.22 14.87
N LEU A 85 1.10 17.63 14.61
CA LEU A 85 2.03 18.11 13.58
C LEU A 85 1.36 18.21 12.20
N TYR A 86 0.49 17.24 11.85
CA TYR A 86 -0.30 17.32 10.63
C TYR A 86 -1.21 18.56 10.61
N LEU A 87 -1.93 18.82 11.69
CA LEU A 87 -2.83 19.99 11.78
C LEU A 87 -2.04 21.31 11.71
N GLU A 88 -0.87 21.39 12.32
CA GLU A 88 0.00 22.56 12.24
C GLU A 88 0.46 22.81 10.81
N ARG A 89 0.90 21.78 10.10
CA ARG A 89 1.30 21.85 8.70
C ARG A 89 0.17 22.31 7.77
N VAL A 90 -1.02 21.72 7.93
CA VAL A 90 -2.18 22.15 7.13
C VAL A 90 -2.60 23.56 7.48
N ARG A 91 -2.49 23.97 8.76
CA ARG A 91 -2.79 25.34 9.19
C ARG A 91 -1.91 26.36 8.49
N ALA A 92 -0.61 26.11 8.33
CA ALA A 92 0.29 27.02 7.64
C ALA A 92 -0.15 27.26 6.19
N VAL A 93 -0.56 26.20 5.47
CA VAL A 93 -1.09 26.31 4.11
C VAL A 93 -2.46 27.00 4.10
N HIS A 94 -3.33 26.69 5.07
CA HIS A 94 -4.64 27.34 5.20
C HIS A 94 -4.52 28.84 5.41
N GLN A 95 -3.59 29.28 6.24
CA GLN A 95 -3.31 30.70 6.44
C GLN A 95 -2.81 31.40 5.18
N ALA A 96 -1.95 30.72 4.39
CA ALA A 96 -1.50 31.25 3.10
C ALA A 96 -2.67 31.36 2.11
N GLU A 97 -3.56 30.36 2.05
CA GLU A 97 -4.74 30.39 1.19
C GLU A 97 -5.71 31.48 1.59
N LEU A 98 -6.01 31.67 2.88
CA LEU A 98 -6.86 32.75 3.36
C LEU A 98 -6.27 34.15 3.08
N ALA A 99 -4.95 34.32 3.13
CA ALA A 99 -4.30 35.57 2.79
C ALA A 99 -4.42 35.91 1.30
N ALA A 100 -4.39 34.88 0.42
CA ALA A 100 -4.51 35.03 -1.02
C ALA A 100 -5.97 35.07 -1.51
N ASP A 101 -6.90 34.42 -0.82
CA ASP A 101 -8.35 34.38 -1.10
C ASP A 101 -9.16 34.59 0.19
N PRO A 102 -9.25 35.82 0.72
CA PRO A 102 -9.94 36.10 1.98
C PRO A 102 -11.45 35.80 1.95
N GLN A 103 -12.06 35.77 0.78
CA GLN A 103 -13.49 35.49 0.60
C GLN A 103 -13.75 34.02 0.34
N ALA A 104 -12.71 33.20 0.28
CA ALA A 104 -12.78 31.76 0.06
C ALA A 104 -13.57 31.36 -1.21
N HIS A 105 -13.41 32.11 -2.31
CA HIS A 105 -14.07 31.84 -3.59
C HIS A 105 -13.72 30.45 -4.11
N THR A 106 -12.51 29.95 -3.80
CA THR A 106 -12.02 28.61 -4.15
C THR A 106 -12.56 27.51 -3.22
N GLY A 107 -13.33 27.84 -2.17
CA GLY A 107 -13.87 26.90 -1.21
C GLY A 107 -12.78 26.12 -0.46
N HIS A 108 -11.65 26.77 -0.14
CA HIS A 108 -10.48 26.19 0.53
C HIS A 108 -9.90 24.97 -0.23
N ALA A 109 -9.84 25.05 -1.57
CA ALA A 109 -9.42 23.94 -2.40
C ALA A 109 -7.97 23.51 -2.16
N VAL A 110 -7.05 24.47 -1.93
CA VAL A 110 -5.64 24.19 -1.64
C VAL A 110 -5.52 23.47 -0.31
N THR A 111 -6.16 23.99 0.74
CA THR A 111 -6.19 23.36 2.07
C THR A 111 -6.76 21.94 1.99
N ARG A 112 -7.84 21.73 1.25
CA ARG A 112 -8.48 20.40 1.10
C ARG A 112 -7.56 19.38 0.42
N GLU A 113 -6.93 19.77 -0.70
CA GLU A 113 -6.01 18.88 -1.40
C GLU A 113 -4.76 18.60 -0.58
N THR A 114 -4.19 19.64 0.05
CA THR A 114 -3.04 19.48 0.95
C THR A 114 -3.38 18.54 2.12
N ALA A 115 -4.49 18.77 2.81
CA ALA A 115 -4.92 17.93 3.92
C ALA A 115 -5.06 16.46 3.52
N ARG A 116 -5.70 16.21 2.36
CA ARG A 116 -5.89 14.85 1.83
C ARG A 116 -4.57 14.13 1.59
N TRP A 117 -3.69 14.75 0.81
CA TRP A 117 -2.46 14.09 0.37
C TRP A 117 -1.40 14.04 1.46
N LEU A 118 -1.35 15.05 2.33
CA LEU A 118 -0.46 15.06 3.48
C LEU A 118 -0.79 13.92 4.46
N ALA A 119 -2.07 13.71 4.78
CA ALA A 119 -2.48 12.63 5.67
C ALA A 119 -2.12 11.23 5.11
N LEU A 120 -2.18 11.08 3.78
CA LEU A 120 -1.78 9.84 3.12
C LEU A 120 -0.27 9.68 3.10
N TRP A 121 0.47 10.74 2.79
CA TRP A 121 1.94 10.70 2.75
C TRP A 121 2.54 10.51 4.13
N MET A 122 2.07 11.25 5.15
CA MET A 122 2.52 11.07 6.53
C MET A 122 2.25 9.67 7.07
N ALA A 123 1.26 8.93 6.55
CA ALA A 123 0.96 7.55 6.90
C ALA A 123 1.53 6.54 5.88
N PHE A 124 2.80 6.70 5.48
CA PHE A 124 3.45 5.81 4.53
C PHE A 124 3.60 4.37 5.05
N ASP A 125 3.60 3.41 4.14
CA ASP A 125 3.72 2.00 4.50
C ASP A 125 5.17 1.62 4.83
N ASP A 126 5.37 1.05 6.00
CA ASP A 126 6.61 0.43 6.47
C ASP A 126 6.32 -0.92 7.14
N ILE A 127 7.37 -1.62 7.60
CA ILE A 127 7.23 -2.92 8.25
C ILE A 127 6.30 -2.84 9.46
N ALA A 128 6.41 -1.79 10.27
CA ALA A 128 5.59 -1.62 11.47
C ALA A 128 4.11 -1.42 11.10
N ARG A 129 3.81 -0.59 10.09
CA ARG A 129 2.44 -0.38 9.60
C ARG A 129 1.84 -1.66 9.01
N VAL A 130 2.59 -2.36 8.18
CA VAL A 130 2.14 -3.63 7.61
C VAL A 130 1.85 -4.66 8.70
N ALA A 131 2.72 -4.77 9.70
CA ALA A 131 2.51 -5.67 10.83
C ALA A 131 1.29 -5.27 11.68
N GLN A 132 1.08 -3.98 11.94
CA GLN A 132 -0.09 -3.45 12.64
C GLN A 132 -1.39 -3.82 11.93
N LEU A 133 -1.47 -3.56 10.62
CA LEU A 133 -2.64 -3.90 9.81
C LEU A 133 -2.91 -5.41 9.74
N LYS A 134 -1.84 -6.22 9.74
CA LYS A 134 -1.97 -7.69 9.74
C LYS A 134 -2.35 -8.26 11.11
N ALA A 135 -2.03 -7.57 12.21
CA ALA A 135 -2.41 -7.94 13.56
C ALA A 135 -3.82 -7.46 13.96
N ALA A 136 -4.47 -6.62 13.15
CA ALA A 136 -5.77 -6.05 13.46
C ALA A 136 -6.88 -7.12 13.47
N ALA A 137 -7.74 -7.10 14.49
CA ALA A 137 -8.87 -8.02 14.61
C ALA A 137 -9.83 -7.93 13.41
N THR A 138 -10.11 -6.70 12.95
CA THR A 138 -10.95 -6.42 11.78
C THR A 138 -10.47 -7.07 10.49
N ARG A 139 -9.15 -7.35 10.39
CA ARG A 139 -8.60 -8.10 9.27
C ARG A 139 -9.08 -9.55 9.27
N PHE A 140 -9.07 -10.22 10.41
CA PHE A 140 -9.51 -11.62 10.52
C PHE A 140 -11.00 -11.74 10.21
N GLU A 141 -11.82 -10.81 10.68
CA GLU A 141 -13.24 -10.75 10.35
C GLU A 141 -13.46 -10.53 8.84
N ARG A 142 -12.66 -9.66 8.23
CA ARG A 142 -12.70 -9.43 6.78
C ARG A 142 -12.31 -10.68 6.01
N VAL A 143 -11.17 -11.32 6.36
CA VAL A 143 -10.71 -12.55 5.69
C VAL A 143 -11.74 -13.66 5.82
N ARG A 144 -12.36 -13.84 7.01
CA ARG A 144 -13.42 -14.81 7.23
C ARG A 144 -14.60 -14.58 6.28
N ARG A 145 -15.01 -13.34 6.12
CA ARG A 145 -16.08 -12.93 5.21
C ARG A 145 -15.73 -13.14 3.73
N GLU A 146 -14.49 -12.80 3.34
CA GLU A 146 -13.99 -12.97 1.96
C GLU A 146 -13.91 -14.43 1.53
N VAL A 147 -13.60 -15.35 2.43
CA VAL A 147 -13.53 -16.78 2.14
C VAL A 147 -14.86 -17.51 2.41
N GLY A 148 -15.89 -16.82 2.91
CA GLY A 148 -17.18 -17.41 3.22
C GLY A 148 -17.13 -18.45 4.34
N ALA A 149 -16.22 -18.30 5.31
CA ALA A 149 -16.09 -19.22 6.44
C ALA A 149 -17.07 -18.88 7.54
N ASP A 150 -17.74 -19.89 8.08
CA ASP A 150 -18.66 -19.75 9.21
C ASP A 150 -17.90 -19.37 10.51
N PRO A 151 -18.60 -18.82 11.52
CA PRO A 151 -17.99 -18.48 12.81
C PRO A 151 -17.28 -19.66 13.48
N GLU A 152 -17.78 -20.87 13.32
CA GLU A 152 -17.24 -22.10 13.91
C GLU A 152 -16.08 -22.70 13.11
N ASP A 153 -15.84 -22.23 11.89
CA ASP A 153 -14.77 -22.75 11.05
C ASP A 153 -13.39 -22.32 11.54
N LEU A 154 -12.44 -23.26 11.50
CA LEU A 154 -11.04 -23.00 11.82
C LEU A 154 -10.32 -22.31 10.66
N LEU A 155 -10.11 -21.02 10.78
CA LEU A 155 -9.41 -20.21 9.80
C LEU A 155 -7.90 -20.23 10.05
N ARG A 156 -7.12 -20.81 9.13
CA ARG A 156 -5.66 -20.83 9.19
C ARG A 156 -5.07 -19.78 8.25
N VAL A 157 -4.68 -18.64 8.79
CA VAL A 157 -4.05 -17.54 8.05
C VAL A 157 -2.54 -17.62 8.19
N ARG A 158 -1.83 -17.58 7.06
CA ARG A 158 -0.37 -17.52 7.02
C ARG A 158 0.06 -16.30 6.23
N ASP A 159 0.85 -15.46 6.84
CA ASP A 159 1.42 -14.28 6.21
C ASP A 159 2.83 -14.55 5.70
N HIS A 160 3.08 -14.13 4.48
CA HIS A 160 4.39 -14.20 3.86
C HIS A 160 4.97 -12.77 3.80
N PHE A 161 6.13 -12.60 4.41
CA PHE A 161 6.91 -11.38 4.37
C PHE A 161 8.25 -11.67 3.70
N ARG A 162 8.73 -10.73 2.93
CA ARG A 162 10.09 -10.78 2.41
C ARG A 162 10.74 -9.41 2.58
N PRO A 163 11.05 -9.00 3.84
CA PRO A 163 11.81 -7.78 4.04
C PRO A 163 13.18 -7.90 3.38
N GLY A 164 13.52 -6.90 2.59
CA GLY A 164 14.82 -6.74 1.99
C GLY A 164 15.64 -5.68 2.71
N VAL A 165 16.80 -5.38 2.14
CA VAL A 165 17.68 -4.31 2.65
C VAL A 165 16.99 -2.96 2.72
N PRO A 166 16.17 -2.52 1.74
CA PRO A 166 15.49 -1.24 1.81
C PRO A 166 14.60 -1.08 3.05
N GLU A 167 13.85 -2.14 3.40
CA GLU A 167 12.93 -2.12 4.53
C GLU A 167 13.66 -2.11 5.88
N ILE A 168 14.77 -2.83 5.98
CA ILE A 168 15.59 -2.87 7.21
C ILE A 168 16.34 -1.55 7.36
N ALA A 169 16.97 -1.05 6.28
CA ALA A 169 17.67 0.22 6.29
C ALA A 169 16.74 1.40 6.65
N ALA A 170 15.46 1.32 6.29
CA ALA A 170 14.46 2.34 6.62
C ALA A 170 14.27 2.56 8.13
N LEU A 171 14.46 1.52 8.93
CA LEU A 171 14.34 1.57 10.39
C LEU A 171 15.64 1.99 11.10
N LEU A 172 16.76 1.97 10.39
CA LEU A 172 18.08 2.30 10.95
C LEU A 172 18.35 3.80 10.85
N PRO A 173 19.15 4.38 11.78
CA PRO A 173 19.70 5.72 11.62
C PRO A 173 20.51 5.85 10.32
N SER A 174 20.55 7.04 9.75
CA SER A 174 21.09 7.31 8.39
C SER A 174 22.47 6.69 8.14
N ALA A 175 23.41 6.83 9.10
CA ALA A 175 24.76 6.31 8.94
C ALA A 175 24.83 4.77 8.83
N TRP A 176 23.97 4.05 9.56
CA TRP A 176 23.86 2.59 9.49
C TRP A 176 23.08 2.15 8.25
N ALA A 177 22.01 2.89 7.92
CA ALA A 177 21.22 2.65 6.73
C ALA A 177 22.08 2.70 5.45
N GLU A 178 22.96 3.70 5.33
CA GLU A 178 23.86 3.83 4.19
C GLU A 178 24.89 2.70 4.11
N ARG A 179 25.42 2.25 5.26
CA ARG A 179 26.36 1.11 5.28
C ARG A 179 25.70 -0.16 4.77
N VAL A 180 24.46 -0.43 5.22
CA VAL A 180 23.70 -1.62 4.82
C VAL A 180 23.32 -1.53 3.34
N ARG A 181 22.89 -0.36 2.86
CA ARG A 181 22.58 -0.15 1.43
C ARG A 181 23.81 -0.32 0.53
N ARG A 182 24.97 0.23 0.94
CA ARG A 182 26.24 0.08 0.19
C ARG A 182 26.68 -1.38 0.14
N TRP A 183 26.59 -2.09 1.27
CA TRP A 183 26.88 -3.51 1.31
C TRP A 183 26.01 -4.31 0.33
N ASP A 184 24.70 -4.06 0.28
CA ASP A 184 23.79 -4.75 -0.66
C ASP A 184 24.06 -4.36 -2.11
N ALA A 185 24.36 -3.10 -2.38
CA ALA A 185 24.74 -2.64 -3.71
C ALA A 185 26.02 -3.35 -4.22
N GLN A 186 27.03 -3.48 -3.39
CA GLN A 186 28.27 -4.25 -3.73
C GLN A 186 27.94 -5.72 -3.98
N ARG A 187 27.03 -6.30 -3.19
CA ARG A 187 26.56 -7.67 -3.40
C ARG A 187 25.89 -7.84 -4.79
N VAL A 188 25.01 -6.90 -5.16
CA VAL A 188 24.35 -6.89 -6.47
C VAL A 188 25.35 -6.70 -7.62
N GLN A 189 26.30 -5.78 -7.46
CA GLN A 189 27.38 -5.57 -8.44
C GLN A 189 28.25 -6.82 -8.65
N SER A 190 28.42 -7.64 -7.60
CA SER A 190 29.12 -8.92 -7.69
C SER A 190 28.27 -10.07 -8.26
N GLY A 191 27.13 -9.78 -8.89
CA GLY A 191 26.23 -10.75 -9.51
C GLY A 191 25.37 -11.56 -8.52
N ARG A 192 25.34 -11.20 -7.24
CA ARG A 192 24.49 -11.84 -6.24
C ARG A 192 23.14 -11.12 -6.15
N PRO A 193 22.03 -11.82 -5.88
CA PRO A 193 20.75 -11.15 -5.69
C PRO A 193 20.78 -10.25 -4.45
N SER A 194 19.99 -9.16 -4.45
CA SER A 194 19.75 -8.34 -3.26
C SER A 194 19.30 -9.22 -2.09
N TRP A 195 19.79 -8.90 -0.91
CA TRP A 195 19.48 -9.68 0.28
C TRP A 195 18.04 -9.46 0.74
N GLY A 196 17.37 -10.54 1.07
CA GLY A 196 16.03 -10.50 1.62
C GLY A 196 15.70 -11.81 2.34
N TRP A 197 15.00 -11.70 3.45
CA TRP A 197 14.62 -12.83 4.28
C TRP A 197 13.14 -13.17 4.13
N ALA A 198 12.86 -14.37 3.62
CA ALA A 198 11.48 -14.85 3.51
C ALA A 198 10.99 -15.38 4.86
N ILE A 199 10.04 -14.66 5.47
CA ILE A 199 9.44 -15.02 6.75
C ILE A 199 8.01 -15.50 6.49
N ARG A 200 7.67 -16.67 7.04
CA ARG A 200 6.30 -17.21 7.01
C ARG A 200 5.74 -17.20 8.42
N LEU A 201 4.77 -16.33 8.67
CA LEU A 201 4.16 -16.19 10.00
C LEU A 201 2.75 -16.81 9.99
N PRO A 202 2.48 -17.79 10.86
CA PRO A 202 1.13 -18.30 11.07
C PRO A 202 0.35 -17.32 11.96
N SER A 203 -0.21 -16.27 11.36
CA SER A 203 -0.86 -15.16 12.07
C SER A 203 -2.15 -15.56 12.83
N HIS A 204 -2.67 -16.75 12.57
CA HIS A 204 -3.77 -17.34 13.36
C HIS A 204 -3.32 -17.94 14.71
N THR A 205 -2.01 -18.01 14.98
CA THR A 205 -1.48 -18.53 16.25
C THR A 205 -1.11 -17.39 17.20
N VAL A 206 -1.10 -17.69 18.50
CA VAL A 206 -0.67 -16.73 19.54
C VAL A 206 0.77 -16.26 19.27
N ALA A 207 1.68 -17.18 18.96
CA ALA A 207 3.08 -16.86 18.66
C ALA A 207 3.21 -15.95 17.43
N GLY A 208 2.52 -16.28 16.33
CA GLY A 208 2.52 -15.45 15.11
C GLY A 208 1.93 -14.07 15.35
N LEU A 209 0.84 -13.98 16.10
CA LEU A 209 0.23 -12.70 16.48
C LEU A 209 1.15 -11.86 17.39
N THR A 210 1.84 -12.50 18.34
CA THR A 210 2.82 -11.84 19.21
C THR A 210 3.98 -11.26 18.40
N VAL A 211 4.52 -11.99 17.44
CA VAL A 211 5.55 -11.48 16.52
C VAL A 211 5.05 -10.30 15.72
N LEU A 212 3.81 -10.35 15.17
CA LEU A 212 3.22 -9.20 14.48
C LEU A 212 3.06 -7.98 15.37
N ARG A 213 2.63 -8.16 16.62
CA ARG A 213 2.52 -7.07 17.61
C ARG A 213 3.87 -6.48 17.98
N LEU A 214 4.89 -7.32 18.11
CA LEU A 214 6.27 -6.88 18.35
C LEU A 214 6.81 -6.08 17.16
N LEU A 215 6.58 -6.54 15.93
CA LEU A 215 6.93 -5.77 14.73
C LEU A 215 6.14 -4.46 14.64
N ALA A 216 4.86 -4.45 15.00
CA ALA A 216 4.04 -3.23 15.05
C ALA A 216 4.53 -2.22 16.09
N SER A 217 5.14 -2.69 17.21
CA SER A 217 5.71 -1.81 18.23
C SER A 217 6.96 -1.05 17.75
N LEU A 218 7.57 -1.46 16.64
CA LEU A 218 8.66 -0.71 15.98
C LEU A 218 8.22 0.69 15.54
N ARG A 219 6.91 0.99 15.54
CA ARG A 219 6.41 2.36 15.33
C ARG A 219 7.06 3.38 16.26
N HIS A 220 7.41 2.99 17.49
CA HIS A 220 8.08 3.89 18.45
C HIS A 220 9.52 4.21 18.08
N VAL A 221 10.18 3.36 17.31
CA VAL A 221 11.55 3.57 16.80
C VAL A 221 11.53 4.32 15.47
N ARG A 222 10.40 4.32 14.75
CA ARG A 222 10.23 4.93 13.42
C ARG A 222 10.78 6.37 13.32
N PRO A 223 10.55 7.29 14.28
CA PRO A 223 11.06 8.66 14.20
C PRO A 223 12.58 8.78 14.12
N HIS A 224 13.30 7.74 14.54
CA HIS A 224 14.77 7.69 14.49
C HIS A 224 15.30 7.05 13.21
N GLY A 225 14.41 6.51 12.38
CA GLY A 225 14.76 5.85 11.12
C GLY A 225 15.13 6.82 10.01
N SER A 226 16.05 6.40 9.13
CA SER A 226 16.50 7.19 7.99
C SER A 226 15.37 7.58 7.04
N ARG A 227 14.43 6.65 6.81
CA ARG A 227 13.27 6.91 5.95
C ARG A 227 12.36 7.99 6.52
N TRP A 228 12.11 7.96 7.83
CA TRP A 228 11.32 9.00 8.48
C TRP A 228 11.91 10.39 8.24
N THR A 229 13.18 10.56 8.52
CA THR A 229 13.88 11.85 8.34
C THR A 229 13.81 12.33 6.90
N GLU A 230 13.98 11.43 5.92
CA GLU A 230 13.89 11.75 4.50
C GLU A 230 12.47 12.14 4.09
N GLU A 231 11.44 11.36 4.50
CA GLU A 231 10.03 11.66 4.20
C GLU A 231 9.61 12.99 4.83
N GLN A 232 10.00 13.27 6.08
CA GLN A 232 9.68 14.55 6.71
C GLN A 232 10.31 15.73 5.95
N ARG A 233 11.57 15.63 5.55
CA ARG A 233 12.26 16.67 4.76
C ARG A 233 11.56 16.92 3.41
N LEU A 234 11.12 15.86 2.73
CA LEU A 234 10.43 15.97 1.45
C LEU A 234 9.02 16.55 1.60
N ILE A 235 8.32 16.20 2.67
CA ILE A 235 7.03 16.78 3.04
C ILE A 235 7.17 18.29 3.26
N GLU A 236 8.15 18.74 4.05
CA GLU A 236 8.37 20.17 4.29
C GLU A 236 8.70 20.91 2.99
N ARG A 237 9.51 20.32 2.13
CA ARG A 237 9.83 20.89 0.82
C ARG A 237 8.59 21.07 -0.04
N TRP A 238 7.73 20.05 -0.10
CA TRP A 238 6.48 20.13 -0.86
C TRP A 238 5.53 21.18 -0.26
N LEU A 239 5.35 21.20 1.05
CA LEU A 239 4.50 22.18 1.73
C LEU A 239 5.02 23.62 1.54
N GLY A 240 6.33 23.81 1.55
CA GLY A 240 6.98 25.09 1.22
C GLY A 240 6.59 25.55 -0.18
N ALA A 241 6.75 24.69 -1.18
CA ALA A 241 6.38 24.97 -2.56
C ALA A 241 4.87 25.28 -2.73
N VAL A 242 3.98 24.52 -2.03
CA VAL A 242 2.56 24.82 -2.01
C VAL A 242 2.28 26.21 -1.44
N GLY A 243 2.90 26.55 -0.29
CA GLY A 243 2.73 27.84 0.35
C GLY A 243 3.25 29.02 -0.48
N GLU A 244 4.38 28.85 -1.16
CA GLU A 244 4.94 29.82 -2.09
C GLU A 244 4.06 29.98 -3.32
N GLY A 245 3.65 28.87 -3.94
CA GLY A 245 2.76 28.87 -5.09
C GLY A 245 1.41 29.56 -4.80
N VAL A 246 0.85 29.39 -3.59
CA VAL A 246 -0.38 30.09 -3.18
C VAL A 246 -0.17 31.60 -3.12
N ARG A 247 0.97 32.06 -2.60
CA ARG A 247 1.28 33.52 -2.52
C ARG A 247 1.51 34.13 -3.88
N GLU A 248 2.12 33.36 -4.80
CA GLU A 248 2.37 33.80 -6.18
C GLU A 248 1.08 33.81 -6.99
N GLN A 249 0.36 32.70 -6.99
CA GLN A 249 -0.92 32.51 -7.67
C GLN A 249 -1.71 31.35 -7.03
N PRO A 250 -2.96 31.57 -6.56
CA PRO A 250 -3.75 30.49 -5.91
C PRO A 250 -3.94 29.24 -6.75
N SER A 251 -4.04 29.37 -8.08
CA SER A 251 -4.12 28.22 -8.99
C SER A 251 -2.83 27.41 -9.04
N LEU A 252 -1.65 28.05 -8.93
CA LEU A 252 -0.36 27.38 -8.85
C LEU A 252 -0.26 26.56 -7.55
N GLY A 253 -0.60 27.17 -6.41
CA GLY A 253 -0.65 26.48 -5.12
C GLY A 253 -1.58 25.27 -5.14
N LEU A 254 -2.73 25.37 -5.83
CA LEU A 254 -3.66 24.25 -5.96
C LEU A 254 -3.05 23.10 -6.78
N GLU A 255 -2.42 23.37 -7.91
CA GLU A 255 -1.77 22.33 -8.72
C GLU A 255 -0.61 21.67 -7.99
N LEU A 256 0.22 22.45 -7.27
CA LEU A 256 1.28 21.92 -6.42
C LEU A 256 0.74 21.07 -5.26
N ALA A 257 -0.38 21.46 -4.64
CA ALA A 257 -1.06 20.64 -3.63
C ALA A 257 -1.54 19.29 -4.23
N ARG A 258 -2.11 19.32 -5.43
CA ARG A 258 -2.54 18.13 -6.17
C ARG A 258 -1.39 17.18 -6.52
N CYS A 259 -0.16 17.70 -6.67
CA CYS A 259 1.03 16.86 -6.91
C CYS A 259 1.33 15.91 -5.75
N GLY A 260 0.86 16.17 -4.54
CA GLY A 260 0.92 15.21 -3.43
C GLY A 260 0.31 13.85 -3.75
N ARG A 261 -0.61 13.77 -4.73
CA ARG A 261 -1.18 12.53 -5.26
C ARG A 261 -0.16 11.61 -5.92
N LEU A 262 0.97 12.13 -6.39
CA LEU A 262 2.03 11.35 -7.02
C LEU A 262 2.75 10.45 -6.00
N VAL A 263 2.79 10.89 -4.73
CA VAL A 263 3.42 10.13 -3.64
C VAL A 263 2.45 9.07 -3.13
N LYS A 264 2.46 7.92 -3.79
CA LYS A 264 1.58 6.78 -3.46
C LYS A 264 2.26 5.46 -3.74
N GLY A 265 1.69 4.40 -3.20
CA GLY A 265 2.12 3.04 -3.45
C GLY A 265 3.36 2.64 -2.65
N TYR A 266 4.04 1.60 -3.12
CA TYR A 266 5.14 0.93 -2.44
C TYR A 266 6.28 0.61 -3.43
N GLY A 267 7.51 0.54 -2.93
CA GLY A 267 8.68 0.14 -3.71
C GLY A 267 8.92 1.05 -4.93
N THR A 268 9.02 0.46 -6.11
CA THR A 268 9.32 1.17 -7.36
C THR A 268 8.25 2.19 -7.77
N THR A 269 6.97 1.94 -7.44
CA THR A 269 5.89 2.88 -7.71
C THR A 269 6.04 4.15 -6.87
N HIS A 270 6.35 4.00 -5.58
CA HIS A 270 6.63 5.13 -4.70
C HIS A 270 7.86 5.92 -5.18
N ALA A 271 8.97 5.23 -5.49
CA ALA A 271 10.20 5.86 -5.96
C ALA A 271 9.98 6.66 -7.26
N ARG A 272 9.20 6.12 -8.20
CA ARG A 272 8.86 6.79 -9.46
C ARG A 272 7.99 8.03 -9.21
N GLY A 273 6.91 7.90 -8.43
CA GLY A 273 6.04 9.03 -8.08
C GLY A 273 6.79 10.15 -7.36
N MET A 274 7.70 9.78 -6.46
CA MET A 274 8.59 10.73 -5.80
C MET A 274 9.54 11.42 -6.79
N GLY A 275 10.11 10.69 -7.74
CA GLY A 275 10.96 11.26 -8.80
C GLY A 275 10.21 12.26 -9.68
N HIS A 276 8.94 12.00 -10.01
CA HIS A 276 8.09 12.94 -10.73
C HIS A 276 7.80 14.20 -9.90
N LEU A 277 7.45 14.03 -8.62
CA LEU A 277 7.22 15.17 -7.73
C LEU A 277 8.46 16.04 -7.60
N LEU A 278 9.63 15.46 -7.34
CA LEU A 278 10.88 16.23 -7.21
C LEU A 278 11.19 16.98 -8.48
N ARG A 279 11.04 16.38 -9.66
CA ARG A 279 11.25 17.08 -10.93
C ARG A 279 10.31 18.27 -11.12
N ILE A 280 9.04 18.14 -10.72
CA ILE A 280 8.08 19.25 -10.75
C ILE A 280 8.55 20.37 -9.80
N LEU A 281 8.93 20.03 -8.58
CA LEU A 281 9.38 21.01 -7.58
C LEU A 281 10.70 21.69 -7.96
N ASP A 282 11.60 20.98 -8.67
CA ASP A 282 12.92 21.52 -9.05
C ASP A 282 12.87 22.41 -10.27
N HIS A 283 11.96 22.15 -11.23
CA HIS A 283 12.06 22.75 -12.55
C HIS A 283 10.77 23.42 -13.06
N LEU A 284 9.61 23.14 -12.46
CA LEU A 284 8.32 23.56 -13.01
C LEU A 284 7.45 24.35 -12.02
N SER A 285 7.90 24.54 -10.79
CA SER A 285 7.11 25.05 -9.67
C SER A 285 6.60 26.50 -9.83
N HIS A 286 6.90 27.19 -10.92
CA HIS A 286 6.50 28.56 -11.20
C HIS A 286 5.49 28.71 -12.35
N ASP A 287 5.14 27.61 -13.03
CA ASP A 287 4.21 27.61 -14.16
C ASP A 287 3.05 26.64 -13.92
N VAL A 288 1.85 27.17 -13.77
CA VAL A 288 0.61 26.42 -13.52
C VAL A 288 0.37 25.35 -14.60
N LEU A 289 0.55 25.71 -15.87
CA LEU A 289 0.27 24.80 -16.98
C LEU A 289 1.33 23.69 -17.06
N ALA A 290 2.59 24.03 -16.81
CA ALA A 290 3.68 23.05 -16.77
C ALA A 290 3.49 22.05 -15.62
N VAL A 291 3.14 22.52 -14.41
CA VAL A 291 2.84 21.66 -13.25
C VAL A 291 1.65 20.75 -13.54
N CYS A 292 0.55 21.30 -14.08
CA CYS A 292 -0.65 20.54 -14.41
C CYS A 292 -0.34 19.43 -15.43
N SER A 293 0.30 19.79 -16.54
CA SER A 293 0.66 18.86 -17.62
C SER A 293 1.62 17.76 -17.11
N ALA A 294 2.65 18.13 -16.35
CA ALA A 294 3.61 17.16 -15.81
C ALA A 294 2.94 16.20 -14.79
N ARG A 295 2.04 16.71 -13.94
CA ARG A 295 1.25 15.90 -13.01
C ARG A 295 0.35 14.91 -13.75
N GLU A 296 -0.36 15.36 -14.77
CA GLU A 296 -1.25 14.50 -15.57
C GLU A 296 -0.48 13.44 -16.33
N ALA A 297 0.64 13.80 -16.95
CA ALA A 297 1.52 12.85 -17.62
C ALA A 297 2.06 11.78 -16.65
N ALA A 298 2.49 12.20 -15.44
CA ALA A 298 2.94 11.27 -14.40
C ALA A 298 1.82 10.32 -13.93
N LEU A 299 0.58 10.81 -13.81
CA LEU A 299 -0.57 9.99 -13.43
C LEU A 299 -1.00 9.03 -14.56
N ALA A 300 -0.87 9.44 -15.82
CA ALA A 300 -1.14 8.61 -16.98
C ALA A 300 -0.10 7.50 -17.13
N ASP A 301 1.18 7.79 -16.92
CA ASP A 301 2.26 6.78 -16.91
C ASP A 301 2.03 5.71 -15.84
N ASP A 302 1.50 6.10 -14.70
CA ASP A 302 1.15 5.20 -13.59
C ASP A 302 -0.10 4.32 -13.91
N CYS A 303 -1.01 4.82 -14.72
CA CYS A 303 -2.19 4.07 -15.20
C CYS A 303 -1.90 3.23 -16.46
N GLY A 304 -0.93 3.65 -17.27
CA GLY A 304 -0.66 3.12 -18.62
C GLY A 304 0.25 1.90 -18.66
N ARG A 305 0.96 1.60 -17.59
CA ARG A 305 1.74 0.36 -17.49
C ARG A 305 0.98 -0.75 -16.76
N ILE A 306 -0.15 -1.16 -17.32
CA ILE A 306 -0.30 -2.60 -17.55
C ILE A 306 0.75 -2.89 -18.66
N VAL A 307 2.00 -3.17 -18.28
CA VAL A 307 2.90 -3.90 -19.16
C VAL A 307 2.12 -5.16 -19.52
N PRO A 308 1.71 -5.38 -20.77
CA PRO A 308 1.15 -6.66 -21.13
C PRO A 308 2.20 -7.67 -20.64
N PRO A 309 1.79 -8.75 -19.94
CA PRO A 309 2.74 -9.75 -19.50
C PRO A 309 3.63 -10.02 -20.70
N PRO A 310 4.99 -10.04 -20.54
CA PRO A 310 5.90 -10.24 -21.66
C PRO A 310 5.29 -11.38 -22.46
N ALA A 311 5.11 -11.17 -23.78
CA ALA A 311 4.45 -12.14 -24.65
C ALA A 311 5.00 -13.50 -24.23
N PRO A 312 4.17 -14.50 -23.92
CA PRO A 312 4.65 -15.72 -23.31
C PRO A 312 5.83 -16.15 -24.15
N VAL A 313 7.02 -16.13 -23.54
CA VAL A 313 8.24 -16.66 -24.19
C VAL A 313 7.77 -18.03 -24.60
N ALA A 314 7.68 -18.27 -25.90
CA ALA A 314 7.16 -19.51 -26.44
C ALA A 314 7.82 -20.61 -25.61
N PRO A 315 7.06 -21.46 -24.93
CA PRO A 315 7.64 -22.37 -23.97
C PRO A 315 8.76 -23.09 -24.70
N SER A 316 10.01 -22.86 -24.27
CA SER A 316 11.13 -23.67 -24.75
C SER A 316 10.64 -25.07 -24.53
N ALA A 317 10.56 -25.84 -25.63
CA ALA A 317 9.96 -27.16 -25.67
C ALA A 317 10.33 -27.91 -24.39
N PRO A 318 9.37 -28.41 -23.63
CA PRO A 318 9.65 -28.98 -22.32
C PRO A 318 10.72 -30.05 -22.57
N LYS A 319 11.89 -29.89 -21.95
CA LYS A 319 12.89 -30.95 -21.93
C LYS A 319 12.15 -32.17 -21.42
N ALA A 320 12.05 -33.19 -22.27
CA ALA A 320 11.34 -34.42 -21.96
C ALA A 320 11.83 -34.91 -20.59
N GLN A 321 11.03 -34.70 -19.56
CA GLN A 321 11.29 -35.27 -18.26
C GLN A 321 10.89 -36.74 -18.38
N THR A 322 11.90 -37.60 -18.40
CA THR A 322 11.69 -39.04 -18.33
C THR A 322 11.08 -39.34 -16.96
N LEU A 323 9.77 -39.55 -16.91
CA LEU A 323 9.09 -39.99 -15.71
C LEU A 323 9.49 -41.45 -15.47
N HIS A 324 10.40 -41.69 -14.53
CA HIS A 324 10.68 -43.03 -14.05
C HIS A 324 9.50 -43.49 -13.18
N PHE A 325 8.63 -44.30 -13.75
CA PHE A 325 7.64 -45.06 -12.98
C PHE A 325 8.38 -46.11 -12.17
N VAL A 326 8.47 -45.96 -10.88
CA VAL A 326 8.87 -47.01 -9.95
C VAL A 326 7.63 -47.89 -9.75
N PRO A 327 7.62 -49.16 -10.26
CA PRO A 327 6.48 -50.04 -10.04
C PRO A 327 6.35 -50.32 -8.55
N ARG A 328 5.17 -50.09 -8.02
CA ARG A 328 4.84 -50.44 -6.62
C ARG A 328 5.04 -51.94 -6.45
N ARG A 329 6.04 -52.33 -5.64
CA ARG A 329 6.26 -53.73 -5.27
C ARG A 329 4.91 -54.29 -4.74
N LYS A 330 4.31 -55.25 -5.44
CA LYS A 330 3.24 -56.05 -4.87
C LYS A 330 3.81 -56.75 -3.65
N ALA A 331 3.18 -56.58 -2.49
CA ALA A 331 3.48 -57.40 -1.33
C ALA A 331 3.22 -58.85 -1.74
N THR A 332 4.30 -59.65 -1.76
CA THR A 332 4.21 -61.10 -1.85
C THR A 332 3.58 -61.58 -0.53
N VAL A 333 2.35 -62.01 -0.59
CA VAL A 333 1.71 -62.74 0.49
C VAL A 333 2.46 -64.08 0.56
N ASP A 334 3.11 -64.31 1.70
CA ASP A 334 3.79 -65.56 2.01
C ASP A 334 2.72 -66.68 2.14
N PRO A 335 2.82 -67.82 1.37
CA PRO A 335 1.81 -68.87 1.39
C PRO A 335 1.92 -69.80 2.61
N SER A 336 2.76 -69.49 3.60
CA SER A 336 3.05 -70.43 4.69
C SER A 336 2.14 -70.30 5.92
N GLU A 337 1.05 -69.58 5.89
CA GLU A 337 0.13 -69.45 7.04
C GLU A 337 -1.31 -69.95 6.73
N GLN A 338 -1.41 -71.11 6.12
CA GLN A 338 -2.64 -71.89 6.05
C GLN A 338 -2.32 -73.36 6.39
N ASP A 339 -2.14 -73.63 7.64
CA ASP A 339 -2.49 -74.94 8.20
C ASP A 339 -2.50 -74.93 9.75
N ILE A 340 -3.63 -74.56 10.32
CA ILE A 340 -4.00 -74.95 11.67
C ILE A 340 -5.40 -75.53 11.58
N GLY A 341 -5.42 -76.88 11.41
CA GLY A 341 -6.62 -77.68 11.46
C GLY A 341 -7.27 -77.66 12.85
N PRO A 342 -8.54 -78.08 12.95
CA PRO A 342 -9.35 -77.99 14.16
C PRO A 342 -8.92 -79.05 15.19
N HIS A 343 -8.68 -78.66 16.41
CA HIS A 343 -8.63 -79.57 17.54
C HIS A 343 -10.03 -79.86 18.06
N PRO A 344 -10.36 -81.15 18.29
CA PRO A 344 -11.59 -81.56 18.95
C PRO A 344 -11.44 -81.58 20.47
N ARG A 345 -12.56 -81.23 21.14
CA ARG A 345 -12.99 -81.35 22.54
C ARG A 345 -12.64 -80.21 23.46
#